data_20af53e27dd4e76180513a02e9ff5c5e
#
_entry.id   20af53e27dd4e76180513a02e9ff5c5e
#
_cell.length_a   1.000
_cell.length_b   1.000
_cell.length_c   1.000
_cell.angle_alpha   90.00
_cell.angle_beta   90.00
_cell.angle_gamma   90.00
#
_symmetry.space_group_name_H-M   'P 1'
#
loop_
_entity.id
_entity.type
_entity.pdbx_description
1 polymer ?
#
loop_
_entity_poly.entity_id
_entity_poly.type
_entity_poly.pdbx_seq_one_letter_code
_entity_poly.pdbx_strand_id
1 'polypeptide(L)'
;GWKPDMFFLAATSTSVSSVLKPAGFEHSKGIISSYSLKDPNDPQWKDDPDVIALKTFMKDYFPDGNLQDQLIVYGYVVAEATVQVLKQCGDDLTHENIMKQAANLDIALPMFLPGIKVKTSPTDYFPVEAMRLQKFNGETWQLFGDTIGND
;
A
#
# COMPACT_ATOMS: atom_id res chain seq x y z
N GLY A 1 17.99 -27.52 9.83
CA GLY A 1 17.25 -26.31 10.08
C GLY A 1 15.75 -26.52 9.89
N TRP A 2 14.94 -25.70 10.50
CA TRP A 2 13.50 -25.73 10.33
C TRP A 2 13.14 -25.31 8.90
N LYS A 3 12.29 -26.09 8.23
CA LYS A 3 11.83 -25.82 6.86
C LYS A 3 10.35 -26.16 6.77
N PRO A 4 9.46 -25.17 6.94
CA PRO A 4 8.02 -25.39 6.81
C PRO A 4 7.62 -25.60 5.35
N ASP A 5 6.50 -26.31 5.13
CA ASP A 5 5.91 -26.47 3.79
C ASP A 5 5.40 -25.15 3.23
N MET A 6 4.95 -24.24 4.10
CA MET A 6 4.52 -22.89 3.77
C MET A 6 5.02 -21.90 4.80
N PHE A 7 5.52 -20.75 4.34
CA PHE A 7 5.84 -19.62 5.20
C PHE A 7 5.02 -18.40 4.76
N PHE A 8 4.11 -17.99 5.63
CA PHE A 8 3.30 -16.79 5.43
C PHE A 8 3.87 -15.66 6.29
N LEU A 9 4.20 -14.54 5.65
CA LEU A 9 4.78 -13.35 6.29
C LEU A 9 3.71 -12.26 6.41
N ALA A 10 3.65 -11.58 7.55
CA ALA A 10 2.71 -10.47 7.75
C ALA A 10 2.98 -9.32 6.76
N ALA A 11 1.90 -8.65 6.33
CA ALA A 11 1.93 -7.60 5.32
C ALA A 11 2.96 -6.48 5.55
N THR A 12 3.14 -6.05 6.79
CA THR A 12 4.08 -4.98 7.17
C THR A 12 5.57 -5.38 7.07
N SER A 13 5.88 -6.67 6.85
CA SER A 13 7.24 -7.20 6.77
C SER A 13 7.59 -7.70 5.38
N THR A 14 7.05 -7.07 4.34
CA THR A 14 7.13 -7.56 2.95
C THR A 14 8.00 -6.72 2.03
N SER A 15 8.65 -5.67 2.53
CA SER A 15 9.53 -4.82 1.72
C SER A 15 10.65 -5.63 1.08
N VAL A 16 10.77 -5.53 -0.24
CA VAL A 16 11.85 -6.20 -0.99
C VAL A 16 13.21 -5.65 -0.56
N SER A 17 13.33 -4.34 -0.39
CA SER A 17 14.60 -3.67 -0.12
C SER A 17 15.03 -3.72 1.35
N SER A 18 14.10 -3.46 2.28
CA SER A 18 14.43 -3.32 3.70
C SER A 18 14.27 -4.59 4.53
N VAL A 19 13.57 -5.61 4.00
CA VAL A 19 13.33 -6.87 4.71
C VAL A 19 13.90 -8.07 3.96
N LEU A 20 13.45 -8.33 2.73
CA LEU A 20 13.81 -9.56 2.03
C LEU A 20 15.28 -9.57 1.56
N LYS A 21 15.78 -8.43 1.09
CA LYS A 21 17.18 -8.31 0.65
C LYS A 21 18.18 -8.54 1.80
N PRO A 22 18.03 -7.91 2.99
CA PRO A 22 18.89 -8.22 4.13
C PRO A 22 18.77 -9.65 4.65
N ALA A 23 17.59 -10.28 4.54
CA ALA A 23 17.37 -11.68 4.92
C ALA A 23 17.99 -12.68 3.94
N GLY A 24 18.33 -12.24 2.73
CA GLY A 24 18.79 -13.07 1.62
C GLY A 24 17.64 -13.53 0.73
N PHE A 25 17.67 -13.17 -0.54
CA PHE A 25 16.63 -13.51 -1.49
C PHE A 25 16.47 -15.02 -1.70
N GLU A 26 17.58 -15.75 -1.64
CA GLU A 26 17.60 -17.22 -1.74
C GLU A 26 16.86 -17.90 -0.57
N HIS A 27 16.88 -17.29 0.61
CA HIS A 27 16.15 -17.77 1.79
C HIS A 27 14.69 -17.32 1.80
N SER A 28 14.39 -16.22 1.11
CA SER A 28 13.06 -15.61 1.04
C SER A 28 12.20 -16.16 -0.09
N LYS A 29 12.79 -16.89 -1.04
CA LYS A 29 12.07 -17.46 -2.19
C LYS A 29 10.97 -18.42 -1.75
N GLY A 30 9.76 -18.18 -2.24
CA GLY A 30 8.59 -19.01 -1.93
C GLY A 30 7.76 -18.49 -0.75
N ILE A 31 8.22 -17.46 -0.03
CA ILE A 31 7.41 -16.80 1.01
C ILE A 31 6.12 -16.28 0.39
N ILE A 32 5.03 -16.49 1.09
CA ILE A 32 3.71 -15.93 0.73
C ILE A 32 3.37 -14.80 1.69
N SER A 33 2.72 -13.77 1.18
CA SER A 33 2.18 -12.66 1.96
C SER A 33 0.89 -12.14 1.35
N SER A 34 0.26 -11.20 2.04
CA SER A 34 -0.84 -10.41 1.52
C SER A 34 -0.51 -8.93 1.67
N TYR A 35 -0.87 -8.13 0.67
CA TYR A 35 -0.65 -6.69 0.72
C TYR A 35 -1.69 -5.93 -0.08
N SER A 36 -1.82 -4.64 0.19
CA SER A 36 -2.75 -3.74 -0.49
C SER A 36 -2.06 -2.65 -1.30
N LEU A 37 -0.78 -2.38 -1.04
CA LEU A 37 -0.01 -1.29 -1.65
C LEU A 37 1.07 -1.81 -2.60
N LYS A 38 1.47 -0.98 -3.57
CA LYS A 38 2.64 -1.19 -4.41
C LYS A 38 3.91 -0.89 -3.61
N ASP A 39 4.93 -1.76 -3.70
CA ASP A 39 6.28 -1.43 -3.20
C ASP A 39 7.04 -0.66 -4.29
N PRO A 40 7.42 0.61 -4.08
CA PRO A 40 8.10 1.41 -5.09
C PRO A 40 9.51 0.90 -5.45
N ASN A 41 10.03 -0.05 -4.68
CA ASN A 41 11.34 -0.66 -4.91
C ASN A 41 11.23 -2.06 -5.55
N ASP A 42 10.02 -2.57 -5.73
CA ASP A 42 9.81 -3.81 -6.44
C ASP A 42 9.92 -3.56 -7.96
N PRO A 43 10.79 -4.30 -8.68
CA PRO A 43 11.03 -4.11 -10.12
C PRO A 43 9.77 -4.19 -10.98
N GLN A 44 8.72 -4.91 -10.53
CA GLN A 44 7.48 -5.01 -11.28
C GLN A 44 6.77 -3.67 -11.48
N TRP A 45 6.99 -2.71 -10.58
CA TRP A 45 6.35 -1.39 -10.60
C TRP A 45 7.25 -0.26 -11.12
N LYS A 46 8.42 -0.57 -11.67
CA LYS A 46 9.41 0.43 -12.09
C LYS A 46 8.86 1.47 -13.08
N ASP A 47 7.97 1.05 -13.97
CA ASP A 47 7.37 1.87 -15.03
C ASP A 47 5.91 2.26 -14.70
N ASP A 48 5.43 1.96 -13.50
CA ASP A 48 4.09 2.31 -13.05
C ASP A 48 3.96 3.83 -12.82
N PRO A 49 2.94 4.50 -13.38
CA PRO A 49 2.81 5.96 -13.31
C PRO A 49 2.65 6.48 -11.88
N ASP A 50 1.97 5.76 -11.00
CA ASP A 50 1.78 6.18 -9.61
C ASP A 50 3.09 6.09 -8.83
N VAL A 51 3.91 5.06 -9.10
CA VAL A 51 5.24 4.91 -8.49
C VAL A 51 6.19 5.99 -8.99
N ILE A 52 6.13 6.35 -10.27
CA ILE A 52 6.91 7.46 -10.84
C ILE A 52 6.48 8.79 -10.19
N ALA A 53 5.17 9.01 -10.03
CA ALA A 53 4.64 10.21 -9.38
C ALA A 53 5.08 10.31 -7.92
N LEU A 54 5.01 9.22 -7.14
CA LEU A 54 5.52 9.17 -5.77
C LEU A 54 7.01 9.53 -5.71
N LYS A 55 7.84 8.94 -6.59
CA LYS A 55 9.29 9.22 -6.61
C LYS A 55 9.58 10.67 -6.96
N THR A 56 8.81 11.27 -7.86
CA THR A 56 8.91 12.68 -8.22
C THR A 56 8.53 13.57 -7.03
N PHE A 57 7.39 13.27 -6.40
CA PHE A 57 6.94 13.98 -5.20
C PHE A 57 7.99 13.94 -4.09
N MET A 58 8.56 12.77 -3.81
CA MET A 58 9.61 12.62 -2.79
C MET A 58 10.84 13.46 -3.12
N LYS A 59 11.28 13.44 -4.39
CA LYS A 59 12.42 14.25 -4.83
C LYS A 59 12.19 15.75 -4.63
N ASP A 60 10.97 16.22 -4.92
CA ASP A 60 10.66 17.66 -4.94
C ASP A 60 10.31 18.21 -3.54
N TYR A 61 9.70 17.41 -2.67
CA TYR A 61 9.14 17.86 -1.39
C TYR A 61 9.78 17.21 -0.16
N PHE A 62 10.38 16.04 -0.31
CA PHE A 62 11.02 15.31 0.80
C PHE A 62 12.27 14.55 0.34
N PRO A 63 13.30 15.26 -0.19
CA PRO A 63 14.49 14.65 -0.80
C PRO A 63 15.31 13.79 0.18
N ASP A 64 15.24 14.06 1.48
CA ASP A 64 15.91 13.28 2.52
C ASP A 64 15.12 12.03 2.96
N GLY A 65 13.92 11.82 2.42
CA GLY A 65 13.07 10.68 2.73
C GLY A 65 13.62 9.38 2.17
N ASN A 66 13.60 8.34 3.00
CA ASN A 66 14.10 7.02 2.61
C ASN A 66 12.99 6.18 1.94
N LEU A 67 12.93 6.17 0.60
CA LEU A 67 11.97 5.36 -0.16
C LEU A 67 12.11 3.83 0.05
N GLN A 68 13.16 3.36 0.72
CA GLN A 68 13.26 1.95 1.12
C GLN A 68 12.37 1.63 2.33
N ASP A 69 11.90 2.65 3.04
CA ASP A 69 10.94 2.49 4.12
C ASP A 69 9.52 2.49 3.57
N GLN A 70 8.83 1.37 3.65
CA GLN A 70 7.43 1.24 3.23
C GLN A 70 6.47 2.17 3.98
N LEU A 71 6.83 2.66 5.16
CA LEU A 71 6.02 3.62 5.91
C LEU A 71 5.90 4.96 5.18
N ILE A 72 6.86 5.30 4.33
CA ILE A 72 6.76 6.48 3.42
C ILE A 72 5.55 6.33 2.49
N VAL A 73 5.38 5.17 1.88
CA VAL A 73 4.23 4.89 1.00
C VAL A 73 2.93 4.97 1.78
N TYR A 74 2.90 4.39 2.98
CA TYR A 74 1.75 4.46 3.85
C TYR A 74 1.38 5.91 4.21
N GLY A 75 2.37 6.72 4.61
CA GLY A 75 2.17 8.15 4.88
C GLY A 75 1.64 8.91 3.67
N TYR A 76 2.18 8.62 2.48
CA TYR A 76 1.74 9.23 1.24
C TYR A 76 0.27 8.92 0.93
N VAL A 77 -0.16 7.67 1.01
CA VAL A 77 -1.57 7.32 0.72
C VAL A 77 -2.54 7.86 1.77
N VAL A 78 -2.12 7.98 3.05
CA VAL A 78 -2.92 8.63 4.09
C VAL A 78 -3.10 10.12 3.80
N ALA A 79 -2.04 10.79 3.34
CA ALA A 79 -2.11 12.19 2.93
C ALA A 79 -3.03 12.37 1.71
N GLU A 80 -2.92 11.50 0.69
CA GLU A 80 -3.81 11.51 -0.47
C GLU A 80 -5.29 11.31 -0.07
N ALA A 81 -5.58 10.37 0.82
CA ALA A 81 -6.93 10.17 1.36
C ALA A 81 -7.44 11.45 2.06
N THR A 82 -6.59 12.08 2.88
CA THR A 82 -6.92 13.33 3.57
C THR A 82 -7.22 14.46 2.59
N VAL A 83 -6.41 14.59 1.54
CA VAL A 83 -6.66 15.59 0.48
C VAL A 83 -8.00 15.35 -0.21
N GLN A 84 -8.39 14.08 -0.46
CA GLN A 84 -9.70 13.78 -1.04
C GLN A 84 -10.84 14.16 -0.09
N VAL A 85 -10.73 13.86 1.20
CA VAL A 85 -11.71 14.30 2.21
C VAL A 85 -11.87 15.82 2.18
N LEU A 86 -10.77 16.57 2.20
CA LEU A 86 -10.81 18.04 2.17
C LEU A 86 -11.42 18.59 0.88
N LYS A 87 -11.13 17.96 -0.27
CA LYS A 87 -11.77 18.32 -1.56
C LYS A 87 -13.28 18.10 -1.53
N GLN A 88 -13.75 17.02 -0.90
CA GLN A 88 -15.17 16.72 -0.76
C GLN A 88 -15.87 17.69 0.20
N CYS A 89 -15.15 18.27 1.15
CA CYS A 89 -15.70 19.28 2.06
C CYS A 89 -16.03 20.61 1.35
N GLY A 90 -15.37 20.92 0.22
CA GLY A 90 -15.47 22.23 -0.41
C GLY A 90 -15.03 23.33 0.55
N ASP A 91 -15.82 24.40 0.67
CA ASP A 91 -15.51 25.55 1.53
C ASP A 91 -15.92 25.32 3.01
N ASP A 92 -16.66 24.25 3.30
CA ASP A 92 -17.07 23.90 4.67
C ASP A 92 -16.07 22.94 5.32
N LEU A 93 -15.05 23.51 5.95
CA LEU A 93 -14.02 22.77 6.69
C LEU A 93 -14.33 22.63 8.19
N THR A 94 -15.62 22.65 8.57
CA THR A 94 -16.02 22.34 9.94
C THR A 94 -15.66 20.90 10.30
N HIS A 95 -15.37 20.66 11.57
CA HIS A 95 -15.08 19.32 12.08
C HIS A 95 -16.20 18.32 11.77
N GLU A 96 -17.45 18.77 11.87
CA GLU A 96 -18.62 17.94 11.55
C GLU A 96 -18.62 17.49 10.09
N ASN A 97 -18.39 18.41 9.15
CA ASN A 97 -18.35 18.06 7.72
C ASN A 97 -17.15 17.21 7.35
N ILE A 98 -15.97 17.49 7.90
CA ILE A 98 -14.77 16.65 7.69
C ILE A 98 -15.05 15.21 8.14
N MET A 99 -15.61 15.01 9.34
CA MET A 99 -15.96 13.67 9.83
C MET A 99 -17.01 12.98 8.97
N LYS A 100 -18.03 13.74 8.51
CA LYS A 100 -19.06 13.22 7.60
C LYS A 100 -18.45 12.75 6.27
N GLN A 101 -17.54 13.51 5.67
CA GLN A 101 -16.89 13.16 4.41
C GLN A 101 -15.92 11.99 4.61
N ALA A 102 -15.15 11.98 5.70
CA ALA A 102 -14.24 10.88 6.02
C ALA A 102 -14.98 9.55 6.27
N ALA A 103 -16.20 9.61 6.79
CA ALA A 103 -17.05 8.44 6.98
C ALA A 103 -17.89 8.08 5.73
N ASN A 104 -17.53 8.57 4.54
CA ASN A 104 -18.28 8.33 3.30
C ASN A 104 -17.36 8.30 2.08
N LEU A 105 -16.29 7.52 2.18
CA LEU A 105 -15.33 7.35 1.10
C LEU A 105 -15.67 6.12 0.26
N ASP A 106 -15.49 6.22 -1.05
CA ASP A 106 -15.39 5.12 -2.02
C ASP A 106 -14.44 5.58 -3.14
N ILE A 107 -13.15 5.52 -2.89
CA ILE A 107 -12.13 6.11 -3.75
C ILE A 107 -11.01 5.12 -4.07
N ALA A 108 -10.53 5.16 -5.31
CA ALA A 108 -9.26 4.55 -5.69
C ALA A 108 -8.16 5.59 -5.51
N LEU A 109 -7.10 5.23 -4.82
CA LEU A 109 -5.94 6.10 -4.60
C LEU A 109 -4.70 5.55 -5.29
N PRO A 110 -3.75 6.43 -5.67
CA PRO A 110 -2.43 6.03 -6.12
C PRO A 110 -1.76 5.08 -5.13
N MET A 111 -0.86 4.26 -5.61
CA MET A 111 -0.09 3.28 -4.82
C MET A 111 -0.88 2.11 -4.25
N PHE A 112 -2.20 2.06 -4.34
CA PHE A 112 -2.93 0.81 -4.09
C PHE A 112 -2.77 -0.17 -5.25
N LEU A 113 -2.80 -1.46 -4.93
CA LEU A 113 -2.85 -2.51 -5.94
C LEU A 113 -4.15 -2.38 -6.76
N PRO A 114 -4.13 -2.75 -8.05
CA PRO A 114 -5.31 -2.64 -8.91
C PRO A 114 -6.54 -3.33 -8.31
N GLY A 115 -7.66 -2.63 -8.29
CA GLY A 115 -8.93 -3.11 -7.77
C GLY A 115 -9.15 -2.87 -6.28
N ILE A 116 -8.15 -2.39 -5.54
CA ILE A 116 -8.30 -2.05 -4.12
C ILE A 116 -8.69 -0.57 -3.98
N LYS A 117 -9.70 -0.33 -3.15
CA LYS A 117 -10.23 1.00 -2.86
C LYS A 117 -10.18 1.30 -1.37
N VAL A 118 -10.23 2.58 -1.05
CA VAL A 118 -10.52 3.10 0.29
C VAL A 118 -12.03 3.30 0.38
N LYS A 119 -12.67 2.56 1.27
CA LYS A 119 -14.12 2.67 1.51
C LYS A 119 -14.38 2.90 2.99
N THR A 120 -15.32 3.78 3.31
CA THR A 120 -15.81 3.99 4.68
C THR A 120 -17.30 4.24 4.66
N SER A 121 -17.96 4.03 5.80
CA SER A 121 -19.36 4.37 6.00
C SER A 121 -19.59 4.90 7.44
N PRO A 122 -20.77 5.46 7.77
CA PRO A 122 -21.06 5.89 9.13
C PRO A 122 -21.02 4.79 10.19
N THR A 123 -21.05 3.53 9.77
CA THR A 123 -21.01 2.35 10.66
C THR A 123 -19.76 1.50 10.46
N ASP A 124 -18.91 1.88 9.50
CA ASP A 124 -17.68 1.17 9.20
C ASP A 124 -16.55 2.16 8.90
N TYR A 125 -15.58 2.20 9.80
CA TYR A 125 -14.43 3.10 9.75
C TYR A 125 -13.13 2.40 9.34
N PHE A 126 -13.18 1.14 8.89
CA PHE A 126 -12.03 0.42 8.36
C PHE A 126 -11.83 0.77 6.88
N PRO A 127 -10.89 1.65 6.53
CA PRO A 127 -10.82 2.22 5.18
C PRO A 127 -10.28 1.25 4.13
N VAL A 128 -9.54 0.22 4.53
CA VAL A 128 -8.93 -0.76 3.62
C VAL A 128 -9.17 -2.16 4.17
N GLU A 129 -10.07 -2.88 3.57
CA GLU A 129 -10.42 -4.26 3.94
C GLU A 129 -10.10 -5.26 2.82
N ALA A 130 -9.46 -4.80 1.75
CA ALA A 130 -9.09 -5.63 0.62
C ALA A 130 -7.57 -5.76 0.50
N MET A 131 -7.12 -6.95 0.09
CA MET A 131 -5.71 -7.25 -0.16
C MET A 131 -5.58 -8.32 -1.25
N ARG A 132 -4.38 -8.45 -1.78
CA ARG A 132 -4.04 -9.54 -2.70
C ARG A 132 -2.93 -10.40 -2.13
N LEU A 133 -3.02 -11.69 -2.40
CA LEU A 133 -1.93 -12.61 -2.11
C LEU A 133 -0.78 -12.38 -3.09
N GLN A 134 0.42 -12.53 -2.56
CA GLN A 134 1.65 -12.44 -3.33
C GLN A 134 2.66 -13.51 -2.87
N LYS A 135 3.47 -14.00 -3.81
CA LYS A 135 4.53 -14.97 -3.57
C LYS A 135 5.86 -14.42 -4.06
N PHE A 136 6.87 -14.44 -3.22
CA PHE A 136 8.19 -13.96 -3.60
C PHE A 136 8.91 -15.00 -4.47
N ASN A 137 9.37 -14.59 -5.66
CA ASN A 137 10.04 -15.49 -6.60
C ASN A 137 11.57 -15.52 -6.46
N GLY A 138 12.11 -14.67 -5.59
CA GLY A 138 13.56 -14.49 -5.38
C GLY A 138 14.08 -13.15 -5.91
N GLU A 139 13.21 -12.33 -6.55
CA GLU A 139 13.55 -11.01 -7.09
C GLU A 139 12.41 -10.00 -6.81
N THR A 140 11.19 -10.40 -7.08
CA THR A 140 9.99 -9.56 -6.97
C THR A 140 8.81 -10.35 -6.41
N TRP A 141 7.80 -9.66 -5.94
CA TRP A 141 6.53 -10.22 -5.55
C TRP A 141 5.67 -10.51 -6.77
N GLN A 142 5.16 -11.74 -6.87
CA GLN A 142 4.19 -12.14 -7.88
C GLN A 142 2.81 -12.22 -7.27
N LEU A 143 1.92 -11.34 -7.70
CA LEU A 143 0.51 -11.38 -7.30
C LEU A 143 -0.15 -12.66 -7.83
N PHE A 144 -1.00 -13.29 -7.03
CA PHE A 144 -1.79 -14.45 -7.43
C PHE A 144 -3.14 -14.47 -6.75
N GLY A 145 -4.09 -15.23 -7.31
CA GLY A 145 -5.46 -15.27 -6.84
C GLY A 145 -6.21 -13.95 -7.08
N ASP A 146 -7.45 -13.93 -6.63
CA ASP A 146 -8.32 -12.76 -6.68
C ASP A 146 -8.04 -11.82 -5.51
N THR A 147 -8.59 -10.61 -5.58
CA THR A 147 -8.61 -9.70 -4.43
C THR A 147 -9.45 -10.35 -3.33
N ILE A 148 -8.92 -10.37 -2.11
CA ILE A 148 -9.59 -10.87 -0.91
C ILE A 148 -10.02 -9.66 -0.11
N GLY A 149 -11.29 -9.59 0.26
CA GLY A 149 -11.83 -8.49 1.05
C GLY A 149 -13.32 -8.34 0.84
N ASN A 150 -13.91 -7.39 1.53
CA ASN A 150 -15.34 -7.11 1.43
C ASN A 150 -15.61 -6.27 0.18
N ASP A 151 -16.60 -6.71 -0.60
CA ASP A 151 -17.17 -5.97 -1.73
C ASP A 151 -17.99 -4.76 -1.26
#